data_0c974959e702a1d98d5305f3665393b9
#
_entry.id   0c974959e702a1d98d5305f3665393b9
#
_cell.length_a   1.000
_cell.length_b   1.000
_cell.length_c   1.000
_cell.angle_alpha   90.00
_cell.angle_beta   90.00
_cell.angle_gamma   90.00
#
_symmetry.space_group_name_H-M   'P 1'
#
loop_
_entity.id
_entity.type
_entity.pdbx_description
1 polymer ?
#
loop_
_entity_poly.entity_id
_entity_poly.type
_entity_poly.pdbx_seq_one_letter_code
_entity_poly.pdbx_strand_id
1 'polypeptide(L)'
;MNTFHSSWFYWSIGIAVGFPVGLIILTELQQTLARRHSHLARQVSLLRNYLLPLGALLLLLVKASEIPARDVPVRMLTTLFGFLVLVLLLSGFNATVFANAPEESWRKRLPAIFLDVARFALIGVGLVLILSYIWGVRVGGLFTALGVTSVVIGLMLQNSVGQIVSGLFMLFEQPFRINDWLDTGTVRGRVIEVNWRAVHIDTGSGMRITPNSVLATTAFTNLSRPPGSHKLAITTTFSVADPPDRVCAMLSRVALGLPQLMSDGVPRSVPIGGGEYRTTIRLGSPADDGAARTTFLRWIWYAARREELHLDNCDDDYSTIERVEKAVRTVVAPALRLNTDEQRSLYSSARLVRYGADETVEYVGQVPDGMTFVVAGRVQLIATADDGSVVPISTLVEGSFLGLTALTRQPNTASAYALDEVTALEIDREHLEHLVMREPLLLQNFGHILEERQSKVRQARRGERVA
;
A
#
# COMPACT_ATOMS: atom_id res chain seq x y z
N MET A 1 1.53 50.63 72.39
CA MET A 1 0.78 49.48 71.90
C MET A 1 0.49 49.70 70.41
N ASN A 2 1.39 49.32 69.54
CA ASN A 2 1.18 49.43 68.07
C ASN A 2 1.12 48.05 67.45
N THR A 3 0.06 47.30 67.76
CA THR A 3 -0.24 45.99 67.20
C THR A 3 -0.46 46.03 65.68
N PHE A 4 -0.76 47.20 65.11
CA PHE A 4 -1.02 47.36 63.65
C PHE A 4 0.22 47.50 62.80
N HIS A 5 1.44 47.54 63.34
CA HIS A 5 2.70 47.62 62.60
C HIS A 5 3.51 46.34 62.63
N SER A 6 3.02 45.28 63.28
CA SER A 6 3.73 44.00 63.36
C SER A 6 3.47 43.15 62.15
N SER A 7 4.52 42.56 61.60
CA SER A 7 4.46 41.69 60.38
C SER A 7 3.49 40.50 60.52
N TRP A 8 3.38 39.96 61.79
CA TRP A 8 2.50 38.84 62.08
C TRP A 8 1.01 39.16 61.83
N PHE A 9 0.59 40.39 62.08
CA PHE A 9 -0.80 40.83 61.95
C PHE A 9 -1.25 40.82 60.49
N TYR A 10 -0.43 41.35 59.57
CA TYR A 10 -0.73 41.33 58.14
C TYR A 10 -0.77 39.92 57.56
N TRP A 11 0.14 39.05 58.04
CA TRP A 11 0.13 37.64 57.60
C TRP A 11 -1.08 36.86 58.12
N SER A 12 -1.49 37.10 59.36
CA SER A 12 -2.68 36.47 59.92
C SER A 12 -3.97 36.91 59.21
N ILE A 13 -4.11 38.19 58.85
CA ILE A 13 -5.23 38.66 58.02
C ILE A 13 -5.18 38.12 56.63
N GLY A 14 -3.99 38.14 56.06
CA GLY A 14 -3.79 37.55 54.67
C GLY A 14 -4.20 36.10 54.61
N ILE A 15 -3.88 35.31 55.63
CA ILE A 15 -4.28 33.89 55.70
C ILE A 15 -5.78 33.74 55.96
N ALA A 16 -6.32 34.57 56.88
CA ALA A 16 -7.73 34.52 57.26
C ALA A 16 -8.68 34.87 56.10
N VAL A 17 -8.24 35.73 55.18
CA VAL A 17 -9.00 36.10 53.99
C VAL A 17 -8.62 35.22 52.79
N GLY A 18 -7.32 34.97 52.60
CA GLY A 18 -6.82 34.21 51.44
C GLY A 18 -7.22 32.75 51.45
N PHE A 19 -7.30 32.10 52.61
CA PHE A 19 -7.69 30.71 52.74
C PHE A 19 -9.15 30.44 52.30
N PRO A 20 -10.17 31.17 52.81
CA PRO A 20 -11.55 31.00 52.33
C PRO A 20 -11.71 31.35 50.83
N VAL A 21 -11.05 32.40 50.34
CA VAL A 21 -11.10 32.81 48.91
C VAL A 21 -10.49 31.72 48.06
N GLY A 22 -9.34 31.17 48.46
CA GLY A 22 -8.71 30.05 47.77
C GLY A 22 -9.58 28.79 47.73
N LEU A 23 -10.29 28.48 48.84
CA LEU A 23 -11.25 27.38 48.90
C LEU A 23 -12.42 27.59 47.94
N ILE A 24 -12.98 28.79 47.86
CA ILE A 24 -14.10 29.11 46.95
C ILE A 24 -13.63 28.94 45.51
N ILE A 25 -12.50 29.55 45.12
CA ILE A 25 -11.95 29.46 43.75
C ILE A 25 -11.67 28.01 43.36
N LEU A 26 -11.02 27.23 44.24
CA LEU A 26 -10.72 25.82 43.94
C LEU A 26 -11.99 24.95 43.88
N THR A 27 -13.03 25.29 44.65
CA THR A 27 -14.30 24.58 44.61
C THR A 27 -15.03 24.84 43.31
N GLU A 28 -15.08 26.09 42.83
CA GLU A 28 -15.67 26.47 41.57
C GLU A 28 -14.92 25.81 40.38
N LEU A 29 -13.58 25.87 40.43
CA LEU A 29 -12.72 25.24 39.43
C LEU A 29 -12.94 23.71 39.39
N GLN A 30 -13.03 23.06 40.55
CA GLN A 30 -13.30 21.63 40.62
C GLN A 30 -14.67 21.27 40.04
N GLN A 31 -15.72 22.04 40.33
CA GLN A 31 -17.06 21.81 39.79
C GLN A 31 -17.08 22.01 38.27
N THR A 32 -16.40 23.03 37.77
CA THR A 32 -16.30 23.31 36.34
C THR A 32 -15.58 22.19 35.61
N LEU A 33 -14.47 21.70 36.15
CA LEU A 33 -13.71 20.57 35.58
C LEU A 33 -14.48 19.24 35.68
N ALA A 34 -15.22 19.02 36.77
CA ALA A 34 -16.07 17.85 36.94
C ALA A 34 -17.23 17.82 35.91
N ARG A 35 -17.87 18.96 35.64
CA ARG A 35 -18.91 19.11 34.62
C ARG A 35 -18.36 18.81 33.18
N ARG A 36 -17.09 19.11 32.96
CA ARG A 36 -16.40 18.80 31.64
C ARG A 36 -15.82 17.39 31.57
N HIS A 37 -16.13 16.50 32.52
CA HIS A 37 -15.56 15.15 32.63
C HIS A 37 -14.02 15.11 32.56
N SER A 38 -13.37 16.16 33.04
CA SER A 38 -11.92 16.27 33.02
C SER A 38 -11.26 15.45 34.11
N HIS A 39 -10.29 14.64 33.79
CA HIS A 39 -9.49 13.88 34.75
C HIS A 39 -8.71 14.74 35.72
N LEU A 40 -8.60 16.05 35.46
CA LEU A 40 -7.94 17.04 36.35
C LEU A 40 -8.78 17.41 37.59
N ALA A 41 -10.06 17.05 37.63
CA ALA A 41 -10.91 17.31 38.76
C ALA A 41 -10.39 16.68 40.09
N ARG A 42 -9.76 15.51 40.00
CA ARG A 42 -9.14 14.80 41.12
C ARG A 42 -7.92 15.56 41.66
N GLN A 43 -7.08 16.12 40.80
CA GLN A 43 -5.90 16.92 41.18
C GLN A 43 -6.31 18.20 41.90
N VAL A 44 -7.33 18.88 41.39
CA VAL A 44 -7.89 20.09 42.04
C VAL A 44 -8.48 19.74 43.40
N SER A 45 -9.09 18.58 43.56
CA SER A 45 -9.60 18.15 44.87
C SER A 45 -8.47 17.85 45.87
N LEU A 46 -7.34 17.28 45.44
CA LEU A 46 -6.16 17.08 46.27
C LEU A 46 -5.55 18.42 46.69
N LEU A 47 -5.44 19.38 45.77
CA LEU A 47 -4.96 20.73 46.06
C LEU A 47 -5.84 21.41 47.08
N ARG A 48 -7.17 21.38 46.92
CA ARG A 48 -8.14 22.01 47.80
C ARG A 48 -8.18 21.38 49.19
N ASN A 49 -8.26 20.03 49.26
CA ASN A 49 -8.54 19.34 50.51
C ASN A 49 -7.31 19.18 51.41
N TYR A 50 -6.11 19.08 50.82
CA TYR A 50 -4.90 18.76 51.55
C TYR A 50 -3.82 19.83 51.44
N LEU A 51 -3.49 20.28 50.21
CA LEU A 51 -2.34 21.16 50.03
C LEU A 51 -2.63 22.59 50.52
N LEU A 52 -3.80 23.13 50.20
CA LEU A 52 -4.19 24.47 50.60
C LEU A 52 -4.32 24.62 52.12
N PRO A 53 -4.99 23.72 52.89
CA PRO A 53 -5.03 23.79 54.34
C PRO A 53 -3.65 23.63 54.98
N LEU A 54 -2.83 22.71 54.52
CA LEU A 54 -1.49 22.47 55.02
C LEU A 54 -0.55 23.66 54.76
N GLY A 55 -0.66 24.24 53.54
CA GLY A 55 0.07 25.46 53.19
C GLY A 55 -0.32 26.68 54.04
N ALA A 56 -1.62 26.85 54.28
CA ALA A 56 -2.12 27.89 55.17
C ALA A 56 -1.62 27.71 56.62
N LEU A 57 -1.64 26.47 57.14
CA LEU A 57 -1.10 26.12 58.44
C LEU A 57 0.40 26.42 58.54
N LEU A 58 1.19 26.03 57.54
CA LEU A 58 2.63 26.31 57.47
C LEU A 58 2.92 27.83 57.46
N LEU A 59 2.19 28.60 56.67
CA LEU A 59 2.31 30.06 56.62
C LEU A 59 1.96 30.68 57.98
N LEU A 60 0.95 30.17 58.64
CA LEU A 60 0.55 30.63 59.95
C LEU A 60 1.62 30.35 61.02
N LEU A 61 2.17 29.12 61.02
CA LEU A 61 3.25 28.73 61.93
C LEU A 61 4.54 29.53 61.74
N VAL A 62 4.98 29.68 60.50
CA VAL A 62 6.26 30.32 60.17
C VAL A 62 6.18 31.84 60.21
N LYS A 63 5.07 32.44 59.75
CA LYS A 63 4.96 33.90 59.59
C LYS A 63 4.13 34.60 60.66
N ALA A 64 3.06 33.96 61.12
CA ALA A 64 2.21 34.53 62.11
C ALA A 64 2.62 34.18 63.57
N SER A 65 3.08 32.93 63.78
CA SER A 65 3.56 32.47 65.10
C SER A 65 5.04 32.65 65.34
N GLU A 66 5.80 33.13 64.28
CA GLU A 66 7.25 33.35 64.26
C GLU A 66 8.08 32.14 64.71
N ILE A 67 7.56 30.92 64.54
CA ILE A 67 8.25 29.70 64.88
C ILE A 67 9.39 29.48 63.83
N PRO A 68 10.64 29.26 64.31
CA PRO A 68 11.76 29.08 63.40
C PRO A 68 11.50 27.92 62.44
N ALA A 69 11.74 28.12 61.15
CA ALA A 69 11.57 27.07 60.12
C ALA A 69 12.50 25.85 60.33
N ARG A 70 13.46 25.95 61.25
CA ARG A 70 14.40 24.88 61.65
C ARG A 70 13.84 23.97 62.75
N ASP A 71 12.76 24.31 63.37
CA ASP A 71 12.16 23.49 64.41
C ASP A 71 11.58 22.20 63.85
N VAL A 72 11.70 21.12 64.59
CA VAL A 72 11.33 19.77 64.14
C VAL A 72 9.87 19.70 63.68
N PRO A 73 8.88 20.26 64.42
CA PRO A 73 7.48 20.23 63.96
C PRO A 73 7.27 20.92 62.62
N VAL A 74 7.92 22.09 62.40
CA VAL A 74 7.82 22.83 61.13
C VAL A 74 8.45 22.08 59.99
N ARG A 75 9.62 21.46 60.22
CA ARG A 75 10.26 20.61 59.22
C ARG A 75 9.41 19.39 58.85
N MET A 76 8.81 18.71 59.81
CA MET A 76 7.90 17.59 59.55
C MET A 76 6.71 18.01 58.69
N LEU A 77 6.08 19.15 59.02
CA LEU A 77 4.94 19.70 58.30
C LEU A 77 5.33 20.12 56.87
N THR A 78 6.51 20.75 56.72
CA THR A 78 7.07 21.12 55.40
C THR A 78 7.43 19.92 54.59
N THR A 79 7.93 18.83 55.20
CA THR A 79 8.19 17.55 54.54
C THR A 79 6.90 16.92 53.99
N LEU A 80 5.85 16.90 54.84
CA LEU A 80 4.52 16.43 54.44
C LEU A 80 3.95 17.27 53.29
N PHE A 81 4.11 18.60 53.34
CA PHE A 81 3.71 19.50 52.28
C PHE A 81 4.47 19.20 50.98
N GLY A 82 5.80 19.07 51.03
CA GLY A 82 6.62 18.71 49.86
C GLY A 82 6.24 17.36 49.25
N PHE A 83 5.93 16.37 50.10
CA PHE A 83 5.44 15.08 49.66
C PHE A 83 4.07 15.17 48.95
N LEU A 84 3.15 15.95 49.49
CA LEU A 84 1.85 16.17 48.83
C LEU A 84 1.99 16.91 47.49
N VAL A 85 2.91 17.89 47.38
CA VAL A 85 3.23 18.54 46.11
C VAL A 85 3.77 17.52 45.11
N LEU A 86 4.67 16.63 45.53
CA LEU A 86 5.19 15.58 44.69
C LEU A 86 4.10 14.62 44.18
N VAL A 87 3.20 14.17 45.06
CA VAL A 87 2.05 13.35 44.70
C VAL A 87 1.12 14.07 43.70
N LEU A 88 0.90 15.36 43.91
CA LEU A 88 0.09 16.19 43.03
C LEU A 88 0.74 16.27 41.62
N LEU A 89 2.05 16.52 41.54
CA LEU A 89 2.80 16.58 40.29
C LEU A 89 2.76 15.24 39.55
N LEU A 90 2.97 14.13 40.25
CA LEU A 90 2.90 12.78 39.68
C LEU A 90 1.49 12.44 39.15
N SER A 91 0.47 12.81 39.96
CA SER A 91 -0.93 12.61 39.56
C SER A 91 -1.31 13.47 38.37
N GLY A 92 -0.88 14.72 38.33
CA GLY A 92 -1.09 15.68 37.25
C GLY A 92 -0.39 15.20 35.93
N PHE A 93 0.84 14.77 36.05
CA PHE A 93 1.59 14.20 34.91
C PHE A 93 0.85 13.02 34.26
N ASN A 94 0.34 12.12 35.11
CA ASN A 94 -0.40 10.97 34.58
C ASN A 94 -1.72 11.37 33.88
N ALA A 95 -2.44 12.34 34.45
CA ALA A 95 -3.73 12.79 33.92
C ALA A 95 -3.56 13.57 32.59
N THR A 96 -2.52 14.40 32.47
CA THR A 96 -2.32 15.25 31.29
C THR A 96 -1.75 14.50 30.10
N VAL A 97 -0.86 13.53 30.34
CA VAL A 97 -0.15 12.84 29.25
C VAL A 97 -0.99 11.70 28.65
N PHE A 98 -1.80 10.99 29.47
CA PHE A 98 -2.41 9.72 29.03
C PHE A 98 -3.93 9.67 29.08
N ALA A 99 -4.59 10.42 29.96
CA ALA A 99 -6.02 10.26 30.15
C ALA A 99 -6.89 10.72 28.96
N ASN A 100 -6.38 11.60 28.10
CA ASN A 100 -7.11 12.18 26.97
C ASN A 100 -6.56 11.76 25.60
N ALA A 101 -5.77 10.68 25.48
CA ALA A 101 -5.23 10.26 24.20
C ALA A 101 -6.31 9.51 23.39
N PRO A 102 -6.63 9.95 22.13
CA PRO A 102 -7.50 9.21 21.22
C PRO A 102 -7.03 7.77 21.03
N GLU A 103 -7.95 6.85 20.72
CA GLU A 103 -7.62 5.41 20.60
C GLU A 103 -6.56 5.08 19.56
N GLU A 104 -6.48 5.88 18.50
CA GLU A 104 -5.48 5.74 17.43
C GLU A 104 -4.18 6.53 17.70
N SER A 105 -4.07 7.21 18.84
CA SER A 105 -2.91 8.05 19.14
C SER A 105 -1.67 7.21 19.45
N TRP A 106 -0.51 7.66 18.91
CA TRP A 106 0.82 7.11 19.19
C TRP A 106 1.12 6.99 20.69
N ARG A 107 0.48 7.83 21.54
CA ARG A 107 0.64 7.84 23.01
C ARG A 107 0.22 6.51 23.67
N LYS A 108 -0.79 5.82 23.12
CA LYS A 108 -1.18 4.48 23.58
C LYS A 108 -0.22 3.37 23.14
N ARG A 109 0.62 3.65 22.16
CA ARG A 109 1.63 2.69 21.66
C ARG A 109 2.93 2.71 22.45
N LEU A 110 3.12 3.68 23.35
CA LEU A 110 4.27 3.75 24.22
C LEU A 110 4.21 2.67 25.31
N PRO A 111 5.28 1.88 25.53
CA PRO A 111 5.34 0.94 26.62
C PRO A 111 5.24 1.66 27.99
N ALA A 112 4.49 1.07 28.91
CA ALA A 112 4.28 1.61 30.26
C ALA A 112 5.61 1.85 31.02
N ILE A 113 6.66 1.11 30.67
CA ILE A 113 7.98 1.22 31.31
C ILE A 113 8.59 2.62 31.21
N PHE A 114 8.34 3.37 30.12
CA PHE A 114 8.84 4.75 29.99
C PHE A 114 8.19 5.69 30.99
N LEU A 115 6.93 5.45 31.30
CA LEU A 115 6.20 6.18 32.32
C LEU A 115 6.70 5.89 33.71
N ASP A 116 6.93 4.64 33.99
CA ASP A 116 7.45 4.22 35.30
C ASP A 116 8.84 4.78 35.54
N VAL A 117 9.72 4.75 34.52
CA VAL A 117 11.04 5.40 34.61
C VAL A 117 10.91 6.90 34.86
N ALA A 118 10.02 7.61 34.14
CA ALA A 118 9.79 9.05 34.37
C ALA A 118 9.26 9.33 35.79
N ARG A 119 8.36 8.48 36.32
CA ARG A 119 7.85 8.58 37.69
C ARG A 119 8.97 8.37 38.70
N PHE A 120 9.78 7.32 38.55
CA PHE A 120 10.91 7.07 39.44
C PHE A 120 11.92 8.22 39.45
N ALA A 121 12.20 8.80 38.27
CA ALA A 121 13.07 9.98 38.18
C ALA A 121 12.48 11.17 38.91
N LEU A 122 11.18 11.48 38.73
CA LEU A 122 10.48 12.58 39.45
C LEU A 122 10.46 12.35 40.96
N ILE A 123 10.21 11.13 41.42
CA ILE A 123 10.23 10.77 42.84
C ILE A 123 11.64 10.99 43.41
N GLY A 124 12.68 10.52 42.70
CA GLY A 124 14.07 10.68 43.12
C GLY A 124 14.47 12.17 43.27
N VAL A 125 14.17 12.97 42.24
CA VAL A 125 14.43 14.43 42.26
C VAL A 125 13.65 15.10 43.40
N GLY A 126 12.37 14.80 43.56
CA GLY A 126 11.54 15.37 44.64
C GLY A 126 12.06 15.00 46.02
N LEU A 127 12.48 13.77 46.25
CA LEU A 127 13.06 13.32 47.51
C LEU A 127 14.38 14.03 47.80
N VAL A 128 15.27 14.17 46.84
CA VAL A 128 16.53 14.91 46.97
C VAL A 128 16.27 16.38 47.32
N LEU A 129 15.31 17.02 46.66
CA LEU A 129 14.93 18.40 46.99
C LEU A 129 14.40 18.52 48.43
N ILE A 130 13.52 17.62 48.87
CA ILE A 130 13.01 17.60 50.25
C ILE A 130 14.13 17.45 51.26
N LEU A 131 15.03 16.47 51.05
CA LEU A 131 16.17 16.21 51.94
C LEU A 131 17.14 17.40 51.99
N SER A 132 17.45 18.01 50.84
CA SER A 132 18.39 19.12 50.77
C SER A 132 17.84 20.41 51.38
N TYR A 133 16.63 20.83 50.97
CA TYR A 133 16.07 22.12 51.39
C TYR A 133 15.50 22.12 52.81
N ILE A 134 14.84 21.02 53.20
CA ILE A 134 14.14 21.00 54.53
C ILE A 134 15.09 20.48 55.60
N TRP A 135 15.86 19.43 55.32
CA TRP A 135 16.70 18.81 56.32
C TRP A 135 18.17 19.27 56.26
N GLY A 136 18.55 20.07 55.25
CA GLY A 136 19.89 20.60 55.08
C GLY A 136 20.95 19.55 54.78
N VAL A 137 20.56 18.37 54.25
CA VAL A 137 21.46 17.30 53.92
C VAL A 137 22.37 17.76 52.77
N ARG A 138 23.69 17.61 52.93
CA ARG A 138 24.63 17.95 51.87
C ARG A 138 24.62 16.86 50.80
N VAL A 139 23.86 17.11 49.71
CA VAL A 139 23.68 16.16 48.62
C VAL A 139 24.79 16.25 47.54
N GLY A 140 25.79 17.14 47.72
CA GLY A 140 26.85 17.37 46.72
C GLY A 140 27.59 16.09 46.32
N GLY A 141 27.95 15.26 47.30
CA GLY A 141 28.63 13.96 47.04
C GLY A 141 27.73 12.97 46.26
N LEU A 142 26.43 12.98 46.56
CA LEU A 142 25.45 12.18 45.82
C LEU A 142 25.34 12.63 44.35
N PHE A 143 25.34 13.94 44.08
CA PHE A 143 25.31 14.45 42.71
C PHE A 143 26.58 14.08 41.95
N THR A 144 27.75 14.11 42.57
CA THR A 144 29.00 13.70 41.93
C THR A 144 28.98 12.20 41.59
N ALA A 145 28.59 11.35 42.56
CA ALA A 145 28.46 9.90 42.30
C ALA A 145 27.41 9.56 41.24
N LEU A 146 26.21 10.20 41.29
CA LEU A 146 25.18 10.03 40.28
C LEU A 146 25.64 10.54 38.90
N GLY A 147 26.40 11.64 38.86
CA GLY A 147 26.95 12.19 37.62
C GLY A 147 27.89 11.20 36.92
N VAL A 148 28.87 10.64 37.65
CA VAL A 148 29.77 9.63 37.09
C VAL A 148 29.01 8.38 36.66
N THR A 149 28.11 7.86 37.50
CA THR A 149 27.29 6.70 37.19
C THR A 149 26.40 6.94 35.96
N SER A 150 25.83 8.13 35.82
CA SER A 150 24.98 8.50 34.68
C SER A 150 25.76 8.54 33.37
N VAL A 151 27.01 9.00 33.38
CA VAL A 151 27.90 8.97 32.21
C VAL A 151 28.17 7.53 31.79
N VAL A 152 28.51 6.65 32.72
CA VAL A 152 28.76 5.23 32.43
C VAL A 152 27.49 4.56 31.86
N ILE A 153 26.36 4.75 32.52
CA ILE A 153 25.08 4.20 32.03
C ILE A 153 24.72 4.78 30.67
N GLY A 154 24.92 6.09 30.48
CA GLY A 154 24.65 6.78 29.22
C GLY A 154 25.45 6.21 28.07
N LEU A 155 26.73 5.94 28.27
CA LEU A 155 27.59 5.29 27.27
C LEU A 155 27.15 3.85 26.97
N MET A 156 26.78 3.09 28.00
CA MET A 156 26.27 1.71 27.80
C MET A 156 24.93 1.69 27.02
N LEU A 157 24.07 2.67 27.24
CA LEU A 157 22.74 2.74 26.61
C LEU A 157 22.72 3.53 25.30
N GLN A 158 23.83 4.17 24.91
CA GLN A 158 23.89 5.08 23.77
C GLN A 158 23.28 4.49 22.49
N ASN A 159 23.64 3.27 22.11
CA ASN A 159 23.12 2.60 20.93
C ASN A 159 21.65 2.21 21.08
N SER A 160 21.23 1.78 22.27
CA SER A 160 19.85 1.38 22.54
C SER A 160 18.89 2.56 22.53
N VAL A 161 19.31 3.68 23.11
CA VAL A 161 18.53 4.93 23.09
C VAL A 161 18.39 5.46 21.66
N GLY A 162 19.46 5.43 20.86
CA GLY A 162 19.42 5.80 19.44
C GLY A 162 18.39 4.98 18.65
N GLN A 163 18.34 3.68 18.87
CA GLN A 163 17.35 2.80 18.22
C GLN A 163 15.93 3.12 18.63
N ILE A 164 15.69 3.40 19.91
CA ILE A 164 14.36 3.77 20.41
C ILE A 164 13.91 5.10 19.83
N VAL A 165 14.80 6.10 19.84
CA VAL A 165 14.51 7.43 19.27
C VAL A 165 14.18 7.35 17.78
N SER A 166 15.00 6.61 17.01
CA SER A 166 14.73 6.37 15.59
C SER A 166 13.39 5.68 15.37
N GLY A 167 13.04 4.70 16.19
CA GLY A 167 11.73 4.05 16.15
C GLY A 167 10.56 5.00 16.44
N LEU A 168 10.73 5.89 17.40
CA LEU A 168 9.74 6.92 17.71
C LEU A 168 9.56 7.90 16.55
N PHE A 169 10.64 8.37 15.92
CA PHE A 169 10.57 9.24 14.74
C PHE A 169 9.79 8.59 13.61
N MET A 170 9.99 7.30 13.34
CA MET A 170 9.22 6.55 12.34
C MET A 170 7.71 6.57 12.63
N LEU A 171 7.31 6.48 13.89
CA LEU A 171 5.91 6.55 14.31
C LEU A 171 5.34 7.97 14.19
N PHE A 172 6.15 9.01 14.39
CA PHE A 172 5.72 10.40 14.29
C PHE A 172 5.60 10.88 12.85
N GLU A 173 6.63 10.65 12.04
CA GLU A 173 6.69 11.12 10.66
C GLU A 173 5.80 10.31 9.73
N GLN A 174 5.53 9.05 10.06
CA GLN A 174 4.72 8.12 9.28
C GLN A 174 5.05 8.14 7.77
N PRO A 175 6.30 7.92 7.37
CA PRO A 175 6.71 7.93 5.97
C PRO A 175 5.99 6.86 5.14
N PHE A 176 5.40 5.87 5.81
CA PHE A 176 4.51 4.86 5.27
C PHE A 176 3.40 4.54 6.28
N ARG A 177 2.34 3.91 5.80
CA ARG A 177 1.18 3.46 6.61
C ARG A 177 0.99 1.95 6.49
N ILE A 178 0.13 1.40 7.33
CA ILE A 178 -0.34 0.02 7.17
C ILE A 178 -1.00 -0.10 5.79
N ASN A 179 -0.72 -1.19 5.09
CA ASN A 179 -1.05 -1.52 3.71
C ASN A 179 -0.22 -0.81 2.63
N ASP A 180 0.70 0.10 2.95
CA ASP A 180 1.66 0.60 1.96
C ASP A 180 2.65 -0.50 1.56
N TRP A 181 3.09 -0.47 0.32
CA TRP A 181 4.15 -1.33 -0.18
C TRP A 181 5.49 -0.63 -0.08
N LEU A 182 6.46 -1.31 0.53
CA LEU A 182 7.83 -0.82 0.69
C LEU A 182 8.81 -1.67 -0.12
N ASP A 183 9.81 -0.99 -0.66
CA ASP A 183 10.99 -1.60 -1.26
C ASP A 183 12.24 -0.98 -0.64
N THR A 184 13.00 -1.79 0.10
CA THR A 184 14.27 -1.38 0.75
C THR A 184 15.49 -1.85 -0.06
N GLY A 185 15.30 -2.37 -1.26
CA GLY A 185 16.34 -3.05 -2.05
C GLY A 185 16.63 -4.49 -1.59
N THR A 186 16.50 -4.78 -0.29
CA THR A 186 16.67 -6.14 0.28
C THR A 186 15.36 -6.82 0.64
N VAL A 187 14.31 -6.03 0.90
CA VAL A 187 12.98 -6.50 1.26
C VAL A 187 11.95 -5.70 0.50
N ARG A 188 11.08 -6.39 -0.21
CA ARG A 188 9.91 -5.82 -0.86
C ARG A 188 8.66 -6.51 -0.35
N GLY A 189 7.67 -5.72 0.09
CA GLY A 189 6.43 -6.29 0.62
C GLY A 189 5.47 -5.24 1.14
N ARG A 190 4.31 -5.71 1.60
CA ARG A 190 3.24 -4.89 2.15
C ARG A 190 3.37 -4.77 3.66
N VAL A 191 3.27 -3.55 4.19
CA VAL A 191 3.26 -3.28 5.63
C VAL A 191 1.95 -3.79 6.23
N ILE A 192 2.05 -4.76 7.14
CA ILE A 192 0.89 -5.33 7.86
C ILE A 192 0.72 -4.67 9.22
N GLU A 193 1.82 -4.41 9.90
CA GLU A 193 1.80 -3.87 11.26
C GLU A 193 3.01 -2.95 11.48
N VAL A 194 2.78 -1.88 12.24
CA VAL A 194 3.83 -0.94 12.64
C VAL A 194 3.80 -0.80 14.16
N ASN A 195 4.83 -1.33 14.81
CA ASN A 195 5.04 -1.25 16.24
C ASN A 195 6.10 -0.20 16.58
N TRP A 196 6.22 0.17 17.86
CA TRP A 196 7.25 1.09 18.32
C TRP A 196 8.70 0.59 18.07
N ARG A 197 8.90 -0.71 17.94
CA ARG A 197 10.21 -1.36 17.75
C ARG A 197 10.48 -1.87 16.35
N ALA A 198 9.46 -2.34 15.65
CA ALA A 198 9.62 -3.01 14.36
C ALA A 198 8.40 -2.79 13.44
N VAL A 199 8.64 -2.92 12.15
CA VAL A 199 7.64 -2.99 11.10
C VAL A 199 7.56 -4.43 10.61
N HIS A 200 6.35 -4.96 10.48
CA HIS A 200 6.07 -6.27 9.95
C HIS A 200 5.66 -6.12 8.48
N ILE A 201 6.43 -6.72 7.59
CA ILE A 201 6.28 -6.62 6.14
C ILE A 201 5.97 -8.01 5.59
N ASP A 202 4.81 -8.16 4.96
CA ASP A 202 4.45 -9.36 4.23
C ASP A 202 5.12 -9.34 2.85
N THR A 203 6.01 -10.30 2.62
CA THR A 203 6.77 -10.43 1.36
C THR A 203 6.10 -11.36 0.35
N GLY A 204 4.93 -11.95 0.70
CA GLY A 204 4.29 -13.00 -0.09
C GLY A 204 4.88 -14.40 0.12
N SER A 205 6.14 -14.50 0.55
CA SER A 205 6.79 -15.78 0.94
C SER A 205 6.89 -15.95 2.45
N GLY A 206 6.53 -14.92 3.22
CA GLY A 206 6.56 -14.91 4.69
C GLY A 206 6.59 -13.51 5.26
N MET A 207 6.51 -13.45 6.60
CA MET A 207 6.54 -12.19 7.35
C MET A 207 7.99 -11.77 7.63
N ARG A 208 8.41 -10.63 7.11
CA ARG A 208 9.69 -10.00 7.43
C ARG A 208 9.50 -8.99 8.55
N ILE A 209 10.18 -9.19 9.67
CA ILE A 209 10.19 -8.27 10.81
C ILE A 209 11.44 -7.41 10.71
N THR A 210 11.26 -6.12 10.43
CA THR A 210 12.39 -5.17 10.26
C THR A 210 12.37 -4.17 11.41
N PRO A 211 13.47 -4.09 12.20
CA PRO A 211 13.57 -3.09 13.26
C PRO A 211 13.45 -1.66 12.72
N ASN A 212 12.75 -0.78 13.45
CA ASN A 212 12.57 0.62 13.04
C ASN A 212 13.91 1.36 12.92
N SER A 213 14.89 1.01 13.75
CA SER A 213 16.24 1.57 13.69
C SER A 213 16.95 1.27 12.37
N VAL A 214 16.69 0.11 11.75
CA VAL A 214 17.21 -0.24 10.43
C VAL A 214 16.53 0.58 9.36
N LEU A 215 15.21 0.66 9.37
CA LEU A 215 14.44 1.44 8.40
C LEU A 215 14.73 2.95 8.49
N ALA A 216 15.00 3.47 9.70
CA ALA A 216 15.35 4.88 9.89
C ALA A 216 16.71 5.27 9.29
N THR A 217 17.60 4.30 9.08
CA THR A 217 18.96 4.52 8.53
C THR A 217 19.13 4.00 7.10
N THR A 218 18.12 3.29 6.58
CA THR A 218 18.14 2.70 5.23
C THR A 218 17.20 3.49 4.32
N ALA A 219 17.67 3.84 3.13
CA ALA A 219 16.80 4.40 2.12
C ALA A 219 15.79 3.32 1.66
N PHE A 220 14.54 3.70 1.54
CA PHE A 220 13.49 2.84 1.01
C PHE A 220 12.56 3.61 0.08
N THR A 221 11.91 2.89 -0.82
CA THR A 221 10.89 3.45 -1.71
C THR A 221 9.51 3.02 -1.23
N ASN A 222 8.60 3.99 -1.04
CA ASN A 222 7.20 3.71 -0.82
C ASN A 222 6.50 3.60 -2.18
N LEU A 223 6.19 2.38 -2.60
CA LEU A 223 5.59 2.07 -3.90
C LEU A 223 4.09 2.41 -3.98
N SER A 224 3.45 2.68 -2.83
CA SER A 224 2.04 3.06 -2.75
C SER A 224 1.82 4.57 -2.79
N ARG A 225 2.90 5.38 -2.80
CA ARG A 225 2.80 6.84 -2.78
C ARG A 225 3.65 7.50 -3.84
N PRO A 226 3.11 8.53 -4.54
CA PRO A 226 1.70 8.95 -4.53
C PRO A 226 0.77 7.88 -5.10
N PRO A 227 -0.53 7.87 -4.75
CA PRO A 227 -1.48 6.87 -5.25
C PRO A 227 -1.50 6.82 -6.78
N GLY A 228 -1.55 5.62 -7.36
CA GLY A 228 -1.59 5.41 -8.80
C GLY A 228 -0.28 5.72 -9.53
N SER A 229 0.83 5.94 -8.83
CA SER A 229 2.15 6.21 -9.45
C SER A 229 2.96 4.94 -9.70
N HIS A 230 2.48 3.78 -9.25
CA HIS A 230 3.24 2.54 -9.35
C HIS A 230 3.45 2.12 -10.80
N LYS A 231 4.70 1.78 -11.12
CA LYS A 231 5.12 1.35 -12.46
C LYS A 231 5.95 0.08 -12.35
N LEU A 232 5.54 -0.94 -13.10
CA LEU A 232 6.33 -2.14 -13.30
C LEU A 232 7.21 -1.94 -14.53
N ALA A 233 8.51 -2.12 -14.38
CA ALA A 233 9.46 -2.14 -15.49
C ALA A 233 9.91 -3.59 -15.75
N ILE A 234 9.83 -4.02 -16.99
CA ILE A 234 10.26 -5.34 -17.44
C ILE A 234 11.26 -5.15 -18.57
N THR A 235 12.40 -5.80 -18.45
CA THR A 235 13.42 -5.84 -19.51
C THR A 235 13.32 -7.17 -20.26
N THR A 236 13.35 -7.09 -21.59
CA THR A 236 13.31 -8.25 -22.50
C THR A 236 14.40 -8.09 -23.55
N THR A 237 14.91 -9.20 -24.06
CA THR A 237 16.00 -9.22 -25.04
C THR A 237 15.48 -9.73 -26.39
N PHE A 238 15.82 -9.06 -27.47
CA PHE A 238 15.53 -9.44 -28.83
C PHE A 238 16.80 -9.47 -29.66
N SER A 239 16.74 -10.04 -30.84
CA SER A 239 17.85 -9.99 -31.75
C SER A 239 18.17 -8.55 -32.16
N VAL A 240 19.45 -8.23 -32.25
CA VAL A 240 19.89 -6.92 -32.76
C VAL A 240 19.53 -6.71 -34.23
N ALA A 241 19.15 -7.77 -34.95
CA ALA A 241 18.65 -7.70 -36.34
C ALA A 241 17.18 -7.29 -36.41
N ASP A 242 16.41 -7.40 -35.27
CA ASP A 242 15.01 -7.02 -35.26
C ASP A 242 14.86 -5.51 -35.32
N PRO A 243 13.93 -4.98 -36.13
CA PRO A 243 13.67 -3.53 -36.18
C PRO A 243 13.16 -3.00 -34.84
N PRO A 244 13.84 -2.02 -34.19
CA PRO A 244 13.49 -1.56 -32.85
C PRO A 244 12.07 -1.03 -32.71
N ASP A 245 11.57 -0.34 -33.74
CA ASP A 245 10.21 0.22 -33.72
C ASP A 245 9.13 -0.88 -33.73
N ARG A 246 9.36 -1.95 -34.48
CA ARG A 246 8.46 -3.13 -34.48
C ARG A 246 8.44 -3.82 -33.12
N VAL A 247 9.61 -4.04 -32.53
CA VAL A 247 9.73 -4.62 -31.19
C VAL A 247 9.00 -3.75 -30.15
N CYS A 248 9.26 -2.44 -30.14
CA CYS A 248 8.60 -1.51 -29.21
C CYS A 248 7.08 -1.46 -29.40
N ALA A 249 6.60 -1.48 -30.67
CA ALA A 249 5.17 -1.47 -30.98
C ALA A 249 4.48 -2.75 -30.48
N MET A 250 5.08 -3.91 -30.74
CA MET A 250 4.59 -5.21 -30.26
C MET A 250 4.55 -5.27 -28.73
N LEU A 251 5.64 -4.94 -28.04
CA LEU A 251 5.71 -4.93 -26.57
C LEU A 251 4.67 -4.02 -25.96
N SER A 252 4.48 -2.82 -26.53
CA SER A 252 3.49 -1.86 -26.05
C SER A 252 2.07 -2.35 -26.28
N ARG A 253 1.79 -3.00 -27.41
CA ARG A 253 0.48 -3.60 -27.72
C ARG A 253 0.14 -4.75 -26.79
N VAL A 254 1.07 -5.65 -26.52
CA VAL A 254 0.87 -6.74 -25.56
C VAL A 254 0.61 -6.19 -24.17
N ALA A 255 1.36 -5.15 -23.75
CA ALA A 255 1.17 -4.53 -22.45
C ALA A 255 -0.19 -3.82 -22.31
N LEU A 256 -0.75 -3.27 -23.40
CA LEU A 256 -2.10 -2.69 -23.43
C LEU A 256 -3.21 -3.72 -23.18
N GLY A 257 -2.97 -4.98 -23.53
CA GLY A 257 -3.93 -6.06 -23.31
C GLY A 257 -3.96 -6.61 -21.88
N LEU A 258 -3.05 -6.19 -21.00
CA LEU A 258 -2.95 -6.75 -19.64
C LEU A 258 -4.14 -6.40 -18.78
N PRO A 259 -4.79 -7.37 -18.08
CA PRO A 259 -5.92 -7.12 -17.21
C PRO A 259 -5.59 -6.20 -16.01
N GLN A 260 -4.33 -6.17 -15.58
CA GLN A 260 -3.85 -5.39 -14.44
C GLN A 260 -3.49 -3.94 -14.80
N LEU A 261 -3.52 -3.59 -16.09
CA LEU A 261 -3.20 -2.24 -16.55
C LEU A 261 -4.20 -1.23 -15.99
N MET A 262 -3.72 -0.11 -15.48
CA MET A 262 -4.63 1.00 -15.12
C MET A 262 -5.36 1.52 -16.35
N SER A 263 -6.63 1.90 -16.17
CA SER A 263 -7.50 2.37 -17.26
C SER A 263 -6.97 3.60 -17.99
N ASP A 264 -6.16 4.44 -17.33
CA ASP A 264 -5.48 5.60 -17.91
C ASP A 264 -3.98 5.34 -18.20
N GLY A 265 -3.53 4.10 -17.99
CA GLY A 265 -2.14 3.68 -18.15
C GLY A 265 -1.79 3.45 -19.62
N VAL A 266 -0.85 4.24 -20.15
CA VAL A 266 -0.26 3.99 -21.47
C VAL A 266 1.10 3.32 -21.28
N PRO A 267 1.25 2.03 -21.65
CA PRO A 267 2.53 1.35 -21.59
C PRO A 267 3.53 1.99 -22.55
N ARG A 268 4.79 2.01 -22.14
CA ARG A 268 5.87 2.54 -22.98
C ARG A 268 7.01 1.55 -23.04
N SER A 269 7.39 1.20 -24.26
CA SER A 269 8.57 0.36 -24.55
C SER A 269 9.64 1.20 -25.22
N VAL A 270 10.89 1.04 -24.77
CA VAL A 270 12.04 1.77 -25.31
C VAL A 270 13.25 0.83 -25.42
N PRO A 271 14.07 0.97 -26.45
CA PRO A 271 15.34 0.25 -26.54
C PRO A 271 16.32 0.85 -25.51
N ILE A 272 17.11 -0.02 -24.86
CA ILE A 272 18.16 0.39 -23.91
C ILE A 272 19.57 0.02 -24.38
N GLY A 273 19.68 -0.60 -25.55
CA GLY A 273 20.94 -1.01 -26.20
C GLY A 273 21.18 -2.51 -26.08
N GLY A 274 22.05 -3.04 -26.94
CA GLY A 274 22.45 -4.45 -26.92
C GLY A 274 21.32 -5.45 -27.19
N GLY A 275 20.26 -5.05 -27.90
CA GLY A 275 19.07 -5.90 -28.09
C GLY A 275 18.11 -5.91 -26.89
N GLU A 276 18.39 -5.14 -25.85
CA GLU A 276 17.51 -5.06 -24.69
C GLU A 276 16.48 -3.93 -24.84
N TYR A 277 15.26 -4.23 -24.38
CA TYR A 277 14.11 -3.32 -24.39
C TYR A 277 13.48 -3.25 -23.01
N ARG A 278 13.14 -2.03 -22.57
CA ARG A 278 12.43 -1.81 -21.30
C ARG A 278 11.00 -1.41 -21.57
N THR A 279 10.07 -2.25 -21.10
CA THR A 279 8.64 -1.94 -21.10
C THR A 279 8.20 -1.49 -19.72
N THR A 280 7.62 -0.29 -19.64
CA THR A 280 7.10 0.29 -18.40
C THR A 280 5.58 0.26 -18.45
N ILE A 281 4.98 -0.39 -17.45
CA ILE A 281 3.55 -0.66 -17.34
C ILE A 281 3.05 0.00 -16.05
N ARG A 282 1.99 0.78 -16.12
CA ARG A 282 1.38 1.42 -14.96
C ARG A 282 0.30 0.51 -14.39
N LEU A 283 0.48 0.08 -13.13
CA LEU A 283 -0.41 -0.86 -12.45
C LEU A 283 -1.15 -0.17 -11.30
N GLY A 284 -2.32 -0.70 -10.95
CA GLY A 284 -3.14 -0.20 -9.85
C GLY A 284 -2.49 -0.42 -8.48
N SER A 285 -1.74 -1.51 -8.33
CA SER A 285 -1.11 -1.90 -7.07
C SER A 285 0.20 -2.65 -7.32
N PRO A 286 1.21 -2.49 -6.43
CA PRO A 286 2.40 -3.36 -6.44
C PRO A 286 2.09 -4.85 -6.22
N ALA A 287 0.92 -5.18 -5.67
CA ALA A 287 0.45 -6.56 -5.54
C ALA A 287 0.29 -7.27 -6.89
N ASP A 288 -0.03 -6.50 -7.93
CA ASP A 288 -0.30 -7.02 -9.27
C ASP A 288 0.98 -7.31 -10.08
N ASP A 289 2.16 -6.89 -9.59
CA ASP A 289 3.43 -7.01 -10.31
C ASP A 289 3.75 -8.43 -10.75
N GLY A 290 3.53 -9.40 -9.86
CA GLY A 290 3.79 -10.81 -10.15
C GLY A 290 2.90 -11.35 -11.27
N ALA A 291 1.61 -11.08 -11.17
CA ALA A 291 0.62 -11.52 -12.16
C ALA A 291 0.84 -10.81 -13.50
N ALA A 292 1.00 -9.49 -13.51
CA ALA A 292 1.25 -8.71 -14.71
C ALA A 292 2.54 -9.13 -15.43
N ARG A 293 3.63 -9.34 -14.67
CA ARG A 293 4.91 -9.81 -15.22
C ARG A 293 4.76 -11.19 -15.86
N THR A 294 4.13 -12.14 -15.17
CA THR A 294 3.95 -13.50 -15.67
C THR A 294 3.11 -13.51 -16.93
N THR A 295 1.98 -12.80 -16.94
CA THR A 295 1.10 -12.71 -18.11
C THR A 295 1.80 -12.02 -19.27
N PHE A 296 2.48 -10.90 -19.03
CA PHE A 296 3.22 -10.18 -20.05
C PHE A 296 4.30 -11.04 -20.70
N LEU A 297 5.16 -11.71 -19.91
CA LEU A 297 6.22 -12.57 -20.42
C LEU A 297 5.68 -13.76 -21.20
N ARG A 298 4.57 -14.33 -20.76
CA ARG A 298 3.88 -15.40 -21.47
C ARG A 298 3.35 -14.93 -22.83
N TRP A 299 2.67 -13.81 -22.88
CA TRP A 299 2.07 -13.29 -24.10
C TRP A 299 3.09 -12.76 -25.11
N ILE A 300 4.16 -12.12 -24.68
CA ILE A 300 5.22 -11.67 -25.61
C ILE A 300 5.90 -12.85 -26.32
N TRP A 301 5.96 -14.01 -25.67
CA TRP A 301 6.51 -15.20 -26.30
C TRP A 301 5.71 -15.61 -27.55
N TYR A 302 4.39 -15.54 -27.49
CA TYR A 302 3.51 -15.82 -28.62
C TYR A 302 3.49 -14.67 -29.63
N ALA A 303 3.39 -13.43 -29.14
CA ALA A 303 3.31 -12.24 -29.98
C ALA A 303 4.59 -12.05 -30.82
N ALA A 304 5.76 -12.25 -30.25
CA ALA A 304 7.04 -12.15 -30.97
C ALA A 304 7.08 -13.11 -32.14
N ARG A 305 6.64 -14.37 -31.95
CA ARG A 305 6.63 -15.39 -33.00
C ARG A 305 5.62 -15.09 -34.10
N ARG A 306 4.45 -14.54 -33.74
CA ARG A 306 3.47 -14.11 -34.75
C ARG A 306 3.98 -12.97 -35.63
N GLU A 307 4.83 -12.09 -35.05
CA GLU A 307 5.41 -10.96 -35.76
C GLU A 307 6.80 -11.22 -36.33
N GLU A 308 7.27 -12.49 -36.29
CA GLU A 308 8.60 -12.89 -36.80
C GLU A 308 9.73 -12.09 -36.14
N LEU A 309 9.62 -11.85 -34.81
CA LEU A 309 10.63 -11.22 -34.00
C LEU A 309 11.34 -12.27 -33.13
N HIS A 310 12.63 -12.10 -32.93
CA HIS A 310 13.51 -13.11 -32.33
C HIS A 310 13.72 -12.84 -30.86
N LEU A 311 12.69 -13.09 -30.03
CA LEU A 311 12.79 -13.02 -28.58
C LEU A 311 13.87 -13.99 -28.09
N ASP A 312 14.78 -13.50 -27.23
CA ASP A 312 15.95 -14.23 -26.72
C ASP A 312 16.85 -14.82 -27.84
N ASN A 313 16.91 -14.18 -29.00
CA ASN A 313 17.61 -14.60 -30.20
C ASN A 313 17.18 -15.98 -30.72
N CYS A 314 15.94 -16.37 -30.50
CA CYS A 314 15.39 -17.65 -30.98
C CYS A 314 14.52 -17.46 -32.21
N ASP A 315 14.73 -18.31 -33.21
CA ASP A 315 13.85 -18.41 -34.37
C ASP A 315 12.55 -19.14 -34.03
N ASP A 316 11.48 -18.90 -34.79
CA ASP A 316 10.25 -19.69 -34.74
C ASP A 316 10.17 -20.64 -35.95
N ASP A 317 10.23 -21.92 -35.68
CA ASP A 317 10.13 -23.01 -36.67
C ASP A 317 8.76 -23.71 -36.63
N TYR A 318 7.76 -23.10 -35.94
CA TYR A 318 6.49 -23.80 -35.73
C TYR A 318 5.64 -23.90 -36.99
N SER A 319 5.60 -22.86 -37.83
CA SER A 319 4.79 -22.83 -39.05
C SER A 319 5.53 -23.51 -40.23
N THR A 320 5.73 -24.84 -40.13
CA THR A 320 6.32 -25.62 -41.25
C THR A 320 5.27 -25.93 -42.29
N ILE A 321 5.74 -26.17 -43.56
CA ILE A 321 4.86 -26.52 -44.69
C ILE A 321 4.05 -27.77 -44.35
N GLU A 322 4.64 -28.79 -43.75
CA GLU A 322 3.94 -30.04 -43.42
C GLU A 322 2.82 -29.81 -42.38
N ARG A 323 3.06 -28.96 -41.40
CA ARG A 323 2.02 -28.60 -40.40
C ARG A 323 0.90 -27.77 -41.01
N VAL A 324 1.23 -26.82 -41.90
CA VAL A 324 0.25 -26.03 -42.65
C VAL A 324 -0.60 -26.94 -43.55
N GLU A 325 0.01 -27.82 -44.34
CA GLU A 325 -0.70 -28.80 -45.16
C GLU A 325 -1.66 -29.66 -44.34
N LYS A 326 -1.18 -30.15 -43.20
CA LYS A 326 -2.02 -30.94 -42.28
C LYS A 326 -3.23 -30.12 -41.80
N ALA A 327 -3.02 -28.88 -41.33
CA ALA A 327 -4.07 -28.02 -40.84
C ALA A 327 -5.08 -27.63 -41.92
N VAL A 328 -4.59 -27.29 -43.12
CA VAL A 328 -5.47 -27.01 -44.28
C VAL A 328 -6.33 -28.23 -44.59
N ARG A 329 -5.73 -29.43 -44.70
CA ARG A 329 -6.46 -30.64 -45.04
C ARG A 329 -7.47 -31.08 -44.00
N THR A 330 -7.11 -30.95 -42.67
CA THR A 330 -7.95 -31.50 -41.60
C THR A 330 -9.00 -30.50 -41.10
N VAL A 331 -8.73 -29.19 -41.18
CA VAL A 331 -9.57 -28.15 -40.59
C VAL A 331 -10.20 -27.23 -41.66
N VAL A 332 -9.36 -26.62 -42.51
CA VAL A 332 -9.86 -25.58 -43.43
C VAL A 332 -10.62 -26.19 -44.60
N ALA A 333 -10.08 -27.27 -45.21
CA ALA A 333 -10.71 -27.90 -46.37
C ALA A 333 -12.12 -28.44 -46.07
N PRO A 334 -12.41 -29.09 -44.93
CA PRO A 334 -13.77 -29.45 -44.57
C PRO A 334 -14.67 -28.24 -44.32
N ALA A 335 -14.15 -27.20 -43.63
CA ALA A 335 -14.91 -25.98 -43.28
C ALA A 335 -15.30 -25.16 -44.52
N LEU A 336 -14.41 -25.03 -45.51
CA LEU A 336 -14.60 -24.28 -46.73
C LEU A 336 -14.95 -25.16 -47.96
N ARG A 337 -15.04 -26.49 -47.82
CA ARG A 337 -15.32 -27.45 -48.86
C ARG A 337 -14.35 -27.34 -50.03
N LEU A 338 -13.05 -27.19 -49.75
CA LEU A 338 -12.02 -26.96 -50.76
C LEU A 338 -11.67 -28.23 -51.52
N ASN A 339 -11.52 -28.09 -52.83
CA ASN A 339 -10.95 -29.15 -53.69
C ASN A 339 -9.40 -29.24 -53.53
N THR A 340 -8.76 -30.25 -54.12
CA THR A 340 -7.33 -30.50 -53.94
C THR A 340 -6.43 -29.37 -54.48
N ASP A 341 -6.84 -28.69 -55.54
CA ASP A 341 -6.05 -27.62 -56.15
C ASP A 341 -6.15 -26.33 -55.31
N GLU A 342 -7.31 -26.04 -54.75
CA GLU A 342 -7.54 -24.92 -53.81
C GLU A 342 -6.76 -25.15 -52.52
N GLN A 343 -6.74 -26.38 -51.98
CA GLN A 343 -5.91 -26.70 -50.84
C GLN A 343 -4.42 -26.42 -51.09
N ARG A 344 -3.90 -26.84 -52.26
CA ARG A 344 -2.51 -26.58 -52.62
C ARG A 344 -2.19 -25.10 -52.74
N SER A 345 -3.11 -24.27 -53.22
CA SER A 345 -2.92 -22.82 -53.32
C SER A 345 -2.75 -22.14 -51.94
N LEU A 346 -3.33 -22.72 -50.89
CA LEU A 346 -3.23 -22.20 -49.53
C LEU A 346 -1.93 -22.59 -48.82
N TYR A 347 -1.24 -23.66 -49.25
CA TYR A 347 -0.05 -24.14 -48.50
C TYR A 347 1.08 -23.12 -48.42
N SER A 348 1.21 -22.24 -49.41
CA SER A 348 2.25 -21.21 -49.44
C SER A 348 1.80 -19.85 -48.89
N SER A 349 0.49 -19.65 -48.71
CA SER A 349 -0.08 -18.36 -48.29
C SER A 349 -0.67 -18.38 -46.87
N ALA A 350 -0.96 -19.57 -46.34
CA ALA A 350 -1.46 -19.74 -45.00
C ALA A 350 -0.32 -19.92 -43.99
N ARG A 351 -0.51 -19.42 -42.78
CA ARG A 351 0.46 -19.49 -41.70
C ARG A 351 -0.18 -20.00 -40.41
N LEU A 352 0.53 -20.92 -39.72
CA LEU A 352 0.15 -21.32 -38.38
C LEU A 352 0.66 -20.31 -37.34
N VAL A 353 -0.26 -19.86 -36.50
CA VAL A 353 0.03 -18.98 -35.41
C VAL A 353 -0.46 -19.57 -34.09
N ARG A 354 0.11 -19.10 -32.98
CA ARG A 354 -0.27 -19.54 -31.65
C ARG A 354 -0.62 -18.34 -30.74
N TYR A 355 -1.56 -18.57 -29.87
CA TYR A 355 -1.98 -17.61 -28.83
C TYR A 355 -1.91 -18.26 -27.46
N GLY A 356 -1.45 -17.53 -26.48
CA GLY A 356 -1.44 -17.97 -25.09
C GLY A 356 -2.81 -17.87 -24.44
N ALA A 357 -3.04 -18.65 -23.38
CA ALA A 357 -4.28 -18.54 -22.60
C ALA A 357 -4.49 -17.10 -22.11
N ASP A 358 -5.76 -16.65 -22.10
CA ASP A 358 -6.24 -15.31 -21.78
C ASP A 358 -5.78 -14.22 -22.76
N GLU A 359 -5.03 -14.55 -23.80
CA GLU A 359 -4.59 -13.58 -24.82
C GLU A 359 -5.73 -13.20 -25.75
N THR A 360 -5.80 -11.92 -26.13
CA THR A 360 -6.79 -11.45 -27.11
C THR A 360 -6.38 -11.86 -28.52
N VAL A 361 -7.24 -12.60 -29.18
CA VAL A 361 -7.07 -13.05 -30.56
C VAL A 361 -7.59 -11.99 -31.53
N GLU A 362 -8.77 -11.42 -31.26
CA GLU A 362 -9.35 -10.33 -32.03
C GLU A 362 -9.91 -9.24 -31.10
N TYR A 363 -9.79 -8.00 -31.52
CA TYR A 363 -10.33 -6.86 -30.80
C TYR A 363 -11.61 -6.32 -31.45
N VAL A 364 -12.59 -5.93 -30.61
CA VAL A 364 -13.76 -5.18 -31.08
C VAL A 364 -13.30 -3.88 -31.74
N GLY A 365 -13.93 -3.51 -32.85
CA GLY A 365 -13.58 -2.28 -33.59
C GLY A 365 -12.40 -2.43 -34.56
N GLN A 366 -11.64 -3.51 -34.52
CA GLN A 366 -10.58 -3.79 -35.45
C GLN A 366 -11.13 -4.42 -36.74
N VAL A 367 -10.64 -4.01 -37.89
CA VAL A 367 -10.88 -4.67 -39.19
C VAL A 367 -9.81 -5.76 -39.36
N PRO A 368 -10.18 -7.04 -39.41
CA PRO A 368 -9.21 -8.11 -39.57
C PRO A 368 -8.61 -8.14 -41.00
N ASP A 369 -7.34 -8.55 -41.11
CA ASP A 369 -6.61 -8.64 -42.36
C ASP A 369 -6.90 -9.94 -43.12
N GLY A 370 -7.49 -10.94 -42.45
CA GLY A 370 -7.82 -12.24 -43.00
C GLY A 370 -8.75 -13.02 -42.11
N MET A 371 -8.91 -14.30 -42.40
CA MET A 371 -9.64 -15.24 -41.54
C MET A 371 -8.67 -16.13 -40.76
N THR A 372 -9.05 -16.40 -39.51
CA THR A 372 -8.31 -17.22 -38.58
C THR A 372 -9.10 -18.49 -38.25
N PHE A 373 -8.61 -19.66 -38.61
CA PHE A 373 -9.24 -20.95 -38.35
C PHE A 373 -8.65 -21.59 -37.11
N VAL A 374 -9.49 -21.96 -36.16
CA VAL A 374 -9.04 -22.66 -34.93
C VAL A 374 -8.66 -24.10 -35.30
N VAL A 375 -7.37 -24.42 -35.16
CA VAL A 375 -6.81 -25.76 -35.43
C VAL A 375 -6.79 -26.58 -34.13
N ALA A 376 -6.51 -25.94 -33.00
CA ALA A 376 -6.54 -26.58 -31.69
C ALA A 376 -6.80 -25.50 -30.61
N GLY A 377 -7.35 -25.91 -29.48
CA GLY A 377 -7.69 -25.00 -28.39
C GLY A 377 -9.10 -24.43 -28.50
N ARG A 378 -9.43 -23.48 -27.63
CA ARG A 378 -10.76 -22.88 -27.50
C ARG A 378 -10.66 -21.37 -27.45
N VAL A 379 -11.55 -20.69 -28.15
CA VAL A 379 -11.63 -19.23 -28.19
C VAL A 379 -13.02 -18.78 -27.73
N GLN A 380 -13.09 -17.89 -26.77
CA GLN A 380 -14.33 -17.29 -26.28
C GLN A 380 -14.61 -15.97 -26.97
N LEU A 381 -15.75 -15.87 -27.64
CA LEU A 381 -16.27 -14.59 -28.11
C LEU A 381 -16.99 -13.88 -26.96
N ILE A 382 -16.70 -12.60 -26.79
CA ILE A 382 -17.33 -11.76 -25.77
C ILE A 382 -17.84 -10.43 -26.37
N ALA A 383 -18.89 -9.91 -25.78
CA ALA A 383 -19.34 -8.54 -26.02
C ALA A 383 -19.32 -7.75 -24.72
N THR A 384 -19.16 -6.45 -24.82
CA THR A 384 -19.37 -5.53 -23.68
C THR A 384 -20.79 -5.01 -23.75
N ALA A 385 -21.57 -5.24 -22.68
CA ALA A 385 -22.91 -4.73 -22.53
C ALA A 385 -22.91 -3.21 -22.26
N ASP A 386 -24.06 -2.57 -22.38
CA ASP A 386 -24.19 -1.11 -22.18
C ASP A 386 -23.89 -0.67 -20.74
N ASP A 387 -23.96 -1.57 -19.77
CA ASP A 387 -23.58 -1.37 -18.36
C ASP A 387 -22.07 -1.58 -18.11
N GLY A 388 -21.29 -1.92 -19.14
CA GLY A 388 -19.85 -2.22 -19.06
C GLY A 388 -19.52 -3.66 -18.66
N SER A 389 -20.50 -4.52 -18.41
CA SER A 389 -20.28 -5.94 -18.10
C SER A 389 -19.83 -6.71 -19.35
N VAL A 390 -18.98 -7.72 -19.13
CA VAL A 390 -18.50 -8.61 -20.19
C VAL A 390 -19.39 -9.84 -20.26
N VAL A 391 -20.01 -10.05 -21.42
CA VAL A 391 -20.96 -11.15 -21.66
C VAL A 391 -20.37 -12.14 -22.66
N PRO A 392 -20.23 -13.42 -22.29
CA PRO A 392 -19.81 -14.46 -23.24
C PRO A 392 -20.92 -14.71 -24.28
N ILE A 393 -20.51 -14.78 -25.56
CA ILE A 393 -21.44 -14.99 -26.69
C ILE A 393 -21.41 -16.45 -27.11
N SER A 394 -20.23 -16.98 -27.42
CA SER A 394 -20.04 -18.35 -27.88
C SER A 394 -18.59 -18.79 -27.69
N THR A 395 -18.39 -20.09 -27.52
CA THR A 395 -17.06 -20.70 -27.51
C THR A 395 -16.82 -21.34 -28.88
N LEU A 396 -15.70 -20.95 -29.50
CA LEU A 396 -15.22 -21.50 -30.77
C LEU A 396 -14.19 -22.62 -30.48
N VAL A 397 -14.33 -23.71 -31.17
CA VAL A 397 -13.48 -24.90 -31.04
C VAL A 397 -12.85 -25.24 -32.38
N GLU A 398 -12.07 -26.31 -32.45
CA GLU A 398 -11.49 -26.82 -33.71
C GLU A 398 -12.50 -26.81 -34.87
N GLY A 399 -12.09 -26.31 -36.03
CA GLY A 399 -12.94 -26.14 -37.21
C GLY A 399 -13.75 -24.85 -37.24
N SER A 400 -13.84 -24.12 -36.12
CA SER A 400 -14.45 -22.79 -36.12
C SER A 400 -13.49 -21.75 -36.67
N PHE A 401 -14.01 -20.60 -37.06
CA PHE A 401 -13.22 -19.51 -37.60
C PHE A 401 -13.62 -18.14 -37.09
N LEU A 402 -12.67 -17.22 -37.15
CA LEU A 402 -12.74 -15.80 -36.79
C LEU A 402 -12.45 -14.96 -38.05
N GLY A 403 -12.59 -13.65 -37.97
CA GLY A 403 -12.20 -12.74 -39.05
C GLY A 403 -13.21 -12.68 -40.20
N LEU A 404 -14.46 -13.11 -40.02
CA LEU A 404 -15.50 -13.06 -41.08
C LEU A 404 -15.69 -11.67 -41.67
N THR A 405 -15.50 -10.62 -40.86
CA THR A 405 -15.62 -9.23 -41.28
C THR A 405 -14.49 -8.76 -42.19
N ALA A 406 -13.42 -9.55 -42.35
CA ALA A 406 -12.34 -9.27 -43.30
C ALA A 406 -12.83 -9.11 -44.74
N LEU A 407 -13.74 -9.99 -45.18
CA LEU A 407 -14.30 -9.94 -46.53
C LEU A 407 -15.17 -8.70 -46.77
N THR A 408 -15.86 -8.21 -45.76
CA THR A 408 -16.71 -7.01 -45.87
C THR A 408 -15.98 -5.73 -45.46
N ARG A 409 -14.71 -5.84 -45.02
CA ARG A 409 -13.90 -4.73 -44.49
C ARG A 409 -14.59 -3.97 -43.35
N GLN A 410 -15.41 -4.66 -42.56
CA GLN A 410 -16.12 -4.10 -41.41
C GLN A 410 -15.36 -4.38 -40.12
N PRO A 411 -15.46 -3.51 -39.12
CA PRO A 411 -14.85 -3.75 -37.84
C PRO A 411 -15.54 -4.91 -37.09
N ASN A 412 -14.77 -5.65 -36.31
CA ASN A 412 -15.27 -6.69 -35.44
C ASN A 412 -16.26 -6.12 -34.40
N THR A 413 -17.39 -6.80 -34.20
CA THR A 413 -18.43 -6.40 -33.25
C THR A 413 -18.26 -7.00 -31.86
N ALA A 414 -17.38 -7.98 -31.72
CA ALA A 414 -17.02 -8.69 -30.48
C ALA A 414 -15.50 -8.84 -30.37
N SER A 415 -15.01 -9.05 -29.16
CA SER A 415 -13.63 -9.47 -28.95
C SER A 415 -13.55 -11.00 -28.80
N ALA A 416 -12.40 -11.57 -29.12
CA ALA A 416 -12.13 -12.99 -29.01
C ALA A 416 -10.92 -13.23 -28.11
N TYR A 417 -11.06 -14.11 -27.11
CA TYR A 417 -10.01 -14.46 -26.16
C TYR A 417 -9.72 -15.96 -26.21
N ALA A 418 -8.44 -16.31 -26.15
CA ALA A 418 -8.01 -17.68 -26.02
C ALA A 418 -8.28 -18.18 -24.59
N LEU A 419 -9.10 -19.24 -24.42
CA LEU A 419 -9.36 -19.86 -23.12
C LEU A 419 -8.21 -20.75 -22.63
N ASP A 420 -7.47 -21.31 -23.59
CA ASP A 420 -6.28 -22.14 -23.41
C ASP A 420 -5.27 -21.79 -24.50
N GLU A 421 -4.18 -22.58 -24.64
CA GLU A 421 -3.28 -22.37 -25.76
C GLU A 421 -4.01 -22.68 -27.05
N VAL A 422 -4.09 -21.69 -27.94
CA VAL A 422 -4.76 -21.82 -29.25
C VAL A 422 -3.72 -21.92 -30.37
N THR A 423 -3.85 -22.91 -31.20
CA THR A 423 -3.20 -22.97 -32.51
C THR A 423 -4.24 -22.61 -33.56
N ALA A 424 -3.91 -21.66 -34.41
CA ALA A 424 -4.81 -21.20 -35.48
C ALA A 424 -4.06 -21.12 -36.81
N LEU A 425 -4.80 -21.24 -37.89
CA LEU A 425 -4.31 -21.05 -39.27
C LEU A 425 -4.86 -19.71 -39.78
N GLU A 426 -3.98 -18.77 -40.09
CA GLU A 426 -4.32 -17.49 -40.70
C GLU A 426 -4.26 -17.60 -42.23
N ILE A 427 -5.30 -17.07 -42.89
CA ILE A 427 -5.40 -16.97 -44.36
C ILE A 427 -5.72 -15.52 -44.70
N ASP A 428 -4.89 -14.92 -45.55
CA ASP A 428 -5.02 -13.52 -45.94
C ASP A 428 -6.31 -13.28 -46.75
N ARG A 429 -6.85 -12.06 -46.63
CA ARG A 429 -8.07 -11.63 -47.31
C ARG A 429 -8.02 -11.86 -48.80
N GLU A 430 -6.92 -11.57 -49.46
CA GLU A 430 -6.80 -11.70 -50.92
C GLU A 430 -7.06 -13.14 -51.40
N HIS A 431 -6.49 -14.15 -50.72
CA HIS A 431 -6.72 -15.55 -51.01
C HIS A 431 -8.16 -15.98 -50.72
N LEU A 432 -8.77 -15.45 -49.67
CA LEU A 432 -10.16 -15.70 -49.31
C LEU A 432 -11.13 -15.09 -50.33
N GLU A 433 -10.88 -13.89 -50.83
CA GLU A 433 -11.67 -13.25 -51.90
C GLU A 433 -11.68 -14.09 -53.16
N HIS A 434 -10.52 -14.65 -53.57
CA HIS A 434 -10.43 -15.56 -54.70
C HIS A 434 -11.22 -16.86 -54.51
N LEU A 435 -11.19 -17.45 -53.31
CA LEU A 435 -11.95 -18.67 -52.98
C LEU A 435 -13.46 -18.43 -53.03
N VAL A 436 -13.90 -17.35 -52.42
CA VAL A 436 -15.33 -16.98 -52.33
C VAL A 436 -15.91 -16.62 -53.70
N MET A 437 -15.14 -15.97 -54.58
CA MET A 437 -15.57 -15.69 -55.93
C MET A 437 -15.86 -16.95 -56.75
N ARG A 438 -15.17 -18.07 -56.47
CA ARG A 438 -15.39 -19.34 -57.16
C ARG A 438 -16.53 -20.16 -56.58
N GLU A 439 -16.82 -20.00 -55.29
CA GLU A 439 -17.84 -20.73 -54.54
C GLU A 439 -18.86 -19.80 -53.85
N PRO A 440 -19.85 -19.30 -54.58
CA PRO A 440 -20.83 -18.33 -54.03
C PRO A 440 -21.64 -18.84 -52.82
N LEU A 441 -21.77 -20.16 -52.66
CA LEU A 441 -22.43 -20.79 -51.52
C LEU A 441 -21.65 -20.53 -50.18
N LEU A 442 -20.34 -20.38 -50.24
CA LEU A 442 -19.54 -20.02 -49.10
C LEU A 442 -19.91 -18.63 -48.58
N LEU A 443 -20.15 -17.69 -49.48
CA LEU A 443 -20.55 -16.32 -49.10
C LEU A 443 -21.90 -16.31 -48.37
N GLN A 444 -22.85 -17.11 -48.79
CA GLN A 444 -24.15 -17.25 -48.15
C GLN A 444 -23.96 -17.83 -46.71
N ASN A 445 -23.15 -18.88 -46.57
CA ASN A 445 -22.90 -19.48 -45.27
C ASN A 445 -22.20 -18.50 -44.34
N PHE A 446 -21.21 -17.76 -44.81
CA PHE A 446 -20.53 -16.72 -44.01
C PHE A 446 -21.47 -15.60 -43.61
N GLY A 447 -22.33 -15.16 -44.52
CA GLY A 447 -23.37 -14.16 -44.22
C GLY A 447 -24.28 -14.62 -43.07
N HIS A 448 -24.77 -15.86 -43.15
CA HIS A 448 -25.63 -16.40 -42.08
C HIS A 448 -24.91 -16.49 -40.70
N ILE A 449 -23.68 -16.98 -40.69
CA ILE A 449 -22.89 -17.06 -39.43
C ILE A 449 -22.62 -15.67 -38.88
N LEU A 450 -22.32 -14.69 -39.72
CA LEU A 450 -22.09 -13.30 -39.34
C LEU A 450 -23.35 -12.68 -38.73
N GLU A 451 -24.54 -12.88 -39.39
CA GLU A 451 -25.82 -12.39 -38.88
C GLU A 451 -26.18 -13.01 -37.54
N GLU A 452 -25.97 -14.32 -37.38
CA GLU A 452 -26.18 -15.02 -36.10
C GLU A 452 -25.30 -14.44 -35.00
N ARG A 453 -23.99 -14.29 -35.26
CA ARG A 453 -23.05 -13.70 -34.28
C ARG A 453 -23.44 -12.25 -33.93
N GLN A 454 -23.76 -11.43 -34.93
CA GLN A 454 -24.24 -10.04 -34.70
C GLN A 454 -25.53 -9.99 -33.90
N SER A 455 -26.45 -10.92 -34.13
CA SER A 455 -27.67 -11.03 -33.36
C SER A 455 -27.39 -11.33 -31.90
N LYS A 456 -26.51 -12.31 -31.62
CA LYS A 456 -26.10 -12.65 -30.26
C LYS A 456 -25.37 -11.48 -29.57
N VAL A 457 -24.53 -10.74 -30.31
CA VAL A 457 -23.89 -9.52 -29.80
C VAL A 457 -24.93 -8.44 -29.42
N ARG A 458 -25.94 -8.22 -30.27
CA ARG A 458 -27.00 -7.26 -29.95
C ARG A 458 -27.85 -7.65 -28.74
N GLN A 459 -28.11 -8.95 -28.56
CA GLN A 459 -28.81 -9.49 -27.38
C GLN A 459 -27.95 -9.28 -26.11
N ALA A 460 -26.66 -9.63 -26.18
CA ALA A 460 -25.72 -9.45 -25.08
C ALA A 460 -25.61 -7.98 -24.65
N ARG A 461 -25.56 -7.03 -25.59
CA ARG A 461 -25.52 -5.59 -25.28
C ARG A 461 -26.74 -5.10 -24.54
N ARG A 462 -27.94 -5.66 -24.83
CA ARG A 462 -29.18 -5.32 -24.14
C ARG A 462 -29.36 -6.00 -22.78
N GLY A 463 -28.39 -6.80 -22.34
CA GLY A 463 -28.51 -7.57 -21.09
C GLY A 463 -29.47 -8.76 -21.17
N GLU A 464 -29.88 -9.16 -22.37
CA GLU A 464 -30.69 -10.37 -22.59
C GLU A 464 -29.80 -11.60 -22.51
N ARG A 465 -30.31 -12.69 -21.89
CA ARG A 465 -29.53 -13.95 -21.86
C ARG A 465 -29.34 -14.47 -23.27
N VAL A 466 -28.09 -14.64 -23.69
CA VAL A 466 -27.73 -15.30 -24.96
C VAL A 466 -27.93 -16.80 -24.74
N ALA A 467 -28.89 -17.38 -25.42
CA ALA A 467 -29.20 -18.82 -25.38
C ALA A 467 -28.21 -19.64 -26.21
#